data_b94c971b03322fa1a1d36af73d2ead4b
#
_entry.id   b94c971b03322fa1a1d36af73d2ead4b
#
_cell.length_a   1.000
_cell.length_b   1.000
_cell.length_c   1.000
_cell.angle_alpha   90.00
_cell.angle_beta   90.00
_cell.angle_gamma   90.00
#
_symmetry.space_group_name_H-M   'P 1'
#
loop_
_entity.id
_entity.type
_entity.pdbx_description
1 polymer ?
#
loop_
_entity_poly.entity_id
_entity_poly.type
_entity_poly.pdbx_seq_one_letter_code
_entity_poly.pdbx_strand_id
1 'polypeptide(L)'
;MALQDKAPGRSLAGLDPESRQMVLDTVAQLKKRLLSKERILEFDRKEIFPEEIIREMLGPEIGLQLLMIPEAYGGLGGGARDSCAITREMAKICLGITTAFFAIQLGADPLIVGATE
;
A
#
# COMPACT_ATOMS: atom_id res chain seq x y z
N MET A 1 -25.75 -9.76 -8.52
CA MET A 1 -26.06 -8.97 -9.72
C MET A 1 -25.40 -7.61 -9.61
N ALA A 2 -24.54 -7.30 -10.51
CA ALA A 2 -24.17 -5.97 -11.00
C ALA A 2 -23.78 -4.87 -9.99
N LEU A 3 -22.95 -5.17 -8.99
CA LEU A 3 -22.06 -4.17 -8.39
C LEU A 3 -20.89 -3.84 -9.33
N GLN A 4 -20.79 -4.56 -10.45
CA GLN A 4 -19.72 -4.40 -11.44
C GLN A 4 -19.86 -3.18 -12.34
N ASP A 5 -21.06 -2.60 -12.47
CA ASP A 5 -21.32 -1.54 -13.45
C ASP A 5 -21.28 -0.11 -12.88
N LYS A 6 -20.94 0.08 -11.60
CA LYS A 6 -20.95 1.41 -10.97
C LYS A 6 -19.61 1.93 -10.45
N ALA A 7 -18.55 1.13 -10.47
CA ALA A 7 -17.23 1.61 -10.10
C ALA A 7 -16.40 1.83 -11.37
N PRO A 8 -16.22 3.07 -11.83
CA PRO A 8 -15.33 3.34 -12.94
C PRO A 8 -13.90 2.95 -12.54
N GLY A 9 -13.36 1.96 -13.23
CA GLY A 9 -11.92 1.80 -13.30
C GLY A 9 -11.24 0.80 -12.40
N ARG A 10 -11.93 -0.03 -11.61
CA ARG A 10 -11.25 -1.13 -10.92
C ARG A 10 -10.98 -2.26 -11.91
N SER A 11 -9.78 -2.30 -12.46
CA SER A 11 -9.34 -3.46 -13.25
C SER A 11 -9.28 -4.69 -12.34
N LEU A 12 -10.09 -5.71 -12.66
CA LEU A 12 -10.01 -7.01 -11.97
C LEU A 12 -8.67 -7.71 -12.23
N ALA A 13 -7.95 -7.30 -13.27
CA ALA A 13 -6.65 -7.83 -13.63
C ALA A 13 -5.53 -7.37 -12.67
N GLY A 14 -5.69 -6.23 -11.97
CA GLY A 14 -4.66 -5.65 -11.14
C GLY A 14 -3.48 -5.10 -11.95
N LEU A 15 -2.32 -5.00 -11.29
CA LEU A 15 -1.08 -4.56 -11.94
C LEU A 15 -0.57 -5.60 -12.94
N ASP A 16 0.00 -5.12 -14.04
CA ASP A 16 0.84 -5.95 -14.88
C ASP A 16 2.10 -6.44 -14.13
N PRO A 17 2.77 -7.49 -14.61
CA PRO A 17 3.91 -8.06 -13.89
C PRO A 17 5.07 -7.08 -13.67
N GLU A 18 5.32 -6.18 -14.61
CA GLU A 18 6.42 -5.20 -14.53
C GLU A 18 6.10 -4.14 -13.47
N SER A 19 4.92 -3.56 -13.49
CA SER A 19 4.45 -2.61 -12.49
C SER A 19 4.44 -3.21 -11.08
N ARG A 20 3.99 -4.45 -10.95
CA ARG A 20 4.04 -5.17 -9.67
C ARG A 20 5.47 -5.33 -9.17
N GLN A 21 6.41 -5.70 -10.05
CA GLN A 21 7.80 -5.83 -9.69
C GLN A 21 8.40 -4.50 -9.23
N MET A 22 8.09 -3.39 -9.90
CA MET A 22 8.53 -2.05 -9.48
C MET A 22 8.09 -1.71 -8.05
N VAL A 23 6.84 -2.03 -7.69
CA VAL A 23 6.36 -1.79 -6.33
C VAL A 23 7.08 -2.69 -5.31
N LEU A 24 7.32 -3.95 -5.65
CA LEU A 24 8.10 -4.87 -4.80
C LEU A 24 9.55 -4.39 -4.60
N ASP A 25 10.17 -3.88 -5.65
CA ASP A 25 11.52 -3.29 -5.57
C ASP A 25 11.53 -2.03 -4.68
N THR A 26 10.47 -1.22 -4.75
CA THR A 26 10.29 -0.08 -3.84
C THR A 26 10.22 -0.54 -2.39
N VAL A 27 9.46 -1.59 -2.07
CA VAL A 27 9.41 -2.19 -0.74
C VAL A 27 10.79 -2.68 -0.28
N ALA A 28 11.55 -3.31 -1.18
CA ALA A 28 12.91 -3.76 -0.87
C ALA A 28 13.86 -2.57 -0.58
N GLN A 29 13.69 -1.45 -1.28
CA GLN A 29 14.45 -0.22 -1.00
C GLN A 29 14.06 0.42 0.33
N LEU A 30 12.78 0.43 0.68
CA LEU A 30 12.29 0.90 1.99
C LEU A 30 12.95 0.16 3.14
N LYS A 31 13.06 -1.17 3.03
CA LYS A 31 13.78 -1.99 4.01
C LYS A 31 15.20 -1.49 4.25
N LYS A 32 15.92 -1.16 3.18
CA LYS A 32 17.32 -0.71 3.28
C LYS A 32 17.46 0.70 3.84
N ARG A 33 16.55 1.61 3.45
CA ARG A 33 16.65 3.04 3.77
C ARG A 33 16.04 3.40 5.12
N LEU A 34 14.87 2.88 5.42
CA LEU A 34 14.03 3.37 6.51
C LEU A 34 13.78 2.34 7.61
N LEU A 35 13.82 1.06 7.27
CA LEU A 35 13.32 -0.03 8.10
C LEU A 35 14.45 -0.99 8.48
N SER A 36 15.57 -0.46 8.98
CA SER A 36 16.61 -1.33 9.54
C SER A 36 16.06 -2.09 10.76
N LYS A 37 16.60 -3.27 11.00
CA LYS A 37 16.19 -4.12 12.12
C LYS A 37 16.35 -3.38 13.46
N GLU A 38 17.42 -2.64 13.63
CA GLU A 38 17.71 -1.87 14.83
C GLU A 38 16.65 -0.80 15.08
N ARG A 39 16.27 -0.08 14.02
CA ARG A 39 15.26 0.97 14.09
C ARG A 39 13.86 0.42 14.41
N ILE A 40 13.49 -0.70 13.81
CA ILE A 40 12.22 -1.40 14.10
C ILE A 40 12.18 -1.85 15.56
N LEU A 41 13.26 -2.47 16.04
CA LEU A 41 13.36 -2.89 17.45
C LEU A 41 13.35 -1.72 18.43
N GLU A 42 13.88 -0.55 18.04
CA GLU A 42 13.81 0.65 18.86
C GLU A 42 12.37 1.15 19.01
N PHE A 43 11.61 1.21 17.92
CA PHE A 43 10.20 1.58 17.97
C PHE A 43 9.38 0.62 18.85
N ASP A 44 9.62 -0.68 18.69
CA ASP A 44 8.95 -1.72 19.47
C ASP A 44 9.26 -1.58 20.96
N ARG A 45 10.53 -1.46 21.33
CA ARG A 45 10.95 -1.30 22.75
C ARG A 45 10.43 -0.04 23.42
N LYS A 46 10.33 1.05 22.66
CA LYS A 46 9.88 2.35 23.16
C LYS A 46 8.36 2.53 23.03
N GLU A 47 7.67 1.56 22.44
CA GLU A 47 6.23 1.64 22.15
C GLU A 47 5.86 2.91 21.39
N ILE A 48 6.70 3.32 20.43
CA ILE A 48 6.54 4.55 19.64
C ILE A 48 5.92 4.19 18.28
N PHE A 49 4.86 4.89 17.91
CA PHE A 49 4.30 4.82 16.57
C PHE A 49 5.25 5.53 15.57
N PRO A 50 5.72 4.84 14.51
CA PRO A 50 6.71 5.37 13.58
C PRO A 50 6.09 6.32 12.54
N GLU A 51 5.48 7.40 13.00
CA GLU A 51 4.69 8.32 12.15
C GLU A 51 5.49 8.88 10.97
N GLU A 52 6.74 9.27 11.19
CA GLU A 52 7.59 9.83 10.14
C GLU A 52 7.81 8.83 9.01
N ILE A 53 8.10 7.58 9.35
CA ILE A 53 8.31 6.51 8.36
C ILE A 53 7.04 6.27 7.56
N ILE A 54 5.90 6.21 8.23
CA ILE A 54 4.61 5.98 7.58
C ILE A 54 4.27 7.15 6.67
N ARG A 55 4.48 8.38 7.09
CA ARG A 55 4.29 9.58 6.25
C ARG A 55 5.19 9.57 5.01
N GLU A 56 6.45 9.16 5.16
CA GLU A 56 7.38 9.04 4.02
C GLU A 56 6.93 7.95 3.04
N MET A 57 6.54 6.77 3.54
CA MET A 57 6.04 5.67 2.71
C MET A 57 4.79 6.06 1.90
N LEU A 58 3.94 6.89 2.46
CA LEU A 58 2.70 7.35 1.85
C LEU A 58 2.85 8.70 1.16
N GLY A 59 4.04 9.28 1.20
CA GLY A 59 4.35 10.53 0.54
C GLY A 59 4.44 10.41 -0.98
N PRO A 60 4.49 11.53 -1.69
CA PRO A 60 4.48 11.57 -3.15
C PRO A 60 5.70 10.90 -3.80
N GLU A 61 6.82 10.83 -3.09
CA GLU A 61 8.06 10.23 -3.60
C GLU A 61 7.99 8.70 -3.68
N ILE A 62 7.29 8.07 -2.74
CA ILE A 62 7.18 6.60 -2.66
C ILE A 62 5.83 6.14 -3.19
N GLY A 63 4.75 6.79 -2.80
CA GLY A 63 3.44 6.66 -3.41
C GLY A 63 2.71 5.35 -3.14
N LEU A 64 3.04 4.62 -2.07
CA LEU A 64 2.39 3.33 -1.76
C LEU A 64 0.88 3.47 -1.50
N GLN A 65 0.40 4.63 -1.08
CA GLN A 65 -1.03 4.91 -0.93
C GLN A 65 -1.80 4.81 -2.24
N LEU A 66 -1.13 4.98 -3.38
CA LEU A 66 -1.75 4.96 -4.70
C LEU A 66 -1.98 3.54 -5.24
N LEU A 67 -1.44 2.52 -4.56
CA LEU A 67 -1.49 1.14 -5.05
C LEU A 67 -2.88 0.68 -5.45
N MET A 68 -3.88 0.91 -4.59
CA MET A 68 -5.25 0.43 -4.80
C MET A 68 -6.19 1.50 -5.36
N ILE A 69 -5.72 2.72 -5.54
CA ILE A 69 -6.51 3.79 -6.13
C ILE A 69 -6.64 3.52 -7.64
N PRO A 70 -7.85 3.62 -8.21
CA PRO A 70 -8.03 3.44 -9.65
C PRO A 70 -7.21 4.42 -10.48
N GLU A 71 -6.76 4.00 -11.66
CA GLU A 71 -6.00 4.84 -12.59
C GLU A 71 -6.75 6.12 -12.98
N ALA A 72 -8.05 6.05 -13.10
CA ALA A 72 -8.90 7.21 -13.38
C ALA A 72 -8.77 8.35 -12.34
N TYR A 73 -8.33 8.01 -11.12
CA TYR A 73 -8.08 8.96 -10.03
C TYR A 73 -6.59 9.13 -9.73
N GLY A 74 -5.73 8.80 -10.68
CA GLY A 74 -4.28 8.97 -10.55
C GLY A 74 -3.56 7.89 -9.74
N GLY A 75 -4.22 6.77 -9.45
CA GLY A 75 -3.65 5.63 -8.77
C GLY A 75 -3.00 4.61 -9.71
N LEU A 76 -2.53 3.51 -9.14
CA LEU A 76 -1.89 2.42 -9.87
C LEU A 76 -2.88 1.34 -10.33
N GLY A 77 -4.11 1.35 -9.86
CA GLY A 77 -5.14 0.38 -10.24
C GLY A 77 -4.87 -1.04 -9.76
N GLY A 78 -4.10 -1.21 -8.69
CA GLY A 78 -3.78 -2.51 -8.13
C GLY A 78 -5.00 -3.27 -7.65
N GLY A 79 -4.97 -4.60 -7.77
CA GLY A 79 -6.01 -5.50 -7.33
C GLY A 79 -5.66 -6.22 -6.01
N ALA A 80 -6.56 -7.08 -5.55
CA ALA A 80 -6.38 -7.84 -4.32
C ALA A 80 -5.10 -8.71 -4.33
N ARG A 81 -4.75 -9.28 -5.51
CA ARG A 81 -3.51 -10.07 -5.65
C ARG A 81 -2.25 -9.22 -5.41
N ASP A 82 -2.27 -7.97 -5.88
CA ASP A 82 -1.15 -7.04 -5.69
C ASP A 82 -1.03 -6.64 -4.24
N SER A 83 -2.15 -6.28 -3.60
CA SER A 83 -2.19 -6.00 -2.17
C SER A 83 -1.64 -7.18 -1.35
N CYS A 84 -2.08 -8.41 -1.61
CA CYS A 84 -1.58 -9.59 -0.92
C CYS A 84 -0.07 -9.82 -1.15
N ALA A 85 0.42 -9.65 -2.37
CA ALA A 85 1.83 -9.84 -2.69
C ALA A 85 2.71 -8.81 -1.98
N ILE A 86 2.30 -7.54 -2.00
CA ILE A 86 3.05 -6.43 -1.44
C ILE A 86 3.02 -6.47 0.10
N THR A 87 1.85 -6.67 0.69
CA THR A 87 1.73 -6.78 2.16
C THR A 87 2.50 -7.98 2.71
N ARG A 88 2.57 -9.08 1.97
CA ARG A 88 3.38 -10.24 2.35
C ARG A 88 4.87 -9.88 2.44
N GLU A 89 5.41 -9.17 1.47
CA GLU A 89 6.82 -8.75 1.49
C GLU A 89 7.09 -7.69 2.56
N MET A 90 6.16 -6.76 2.77
CA MET A 90 6.24 -5.78 3.86
C MET A 90 6.18 -6.44 5.24
N ALA A 91 5.33 -7.43 5.43
CA ALA A 91 5.17 -8.15 6.70
C ALA A 91 6.44 -8.92 7.12
N LYS A 92 7.25 -9.36 6.17
CA LYS A 92 8.58 -9.93 6.44
C LYS A 92 9.56 -8.90 7.05
N ILE A 93 9.28 -7.63 6.87
CA ILE A 93 10.10 -6.54 7.41
C ILE A 93 9.57 -6.14 8.78
N CYS A 94 8.31 -5.71 8.83
CA CYS A 94 7.64 -5.28 10.06
C CYS A 94 6.12 -5.41 9.93
N LEU A 95 5.50 -6.24 10.74
CA LEU A 95 4.06 -6.44 10.71
C LEU A 95 3.28 -5.18 11.10
N GLY A 96 3.74 -4.41 12.09
CA GLY A 96 3.07 -3.19 12.54
C GLY A 96 2.99 -2.13 11.46
N ILE A 97 4.09 -1.87 10.75
CA ILE A 97 4.13 -0.93 9.63
C ILE A 97 3.26 -1.42 8.45
N THR A 98 3.26 -2.73 8.20
CA THR A 98 2.39 -3.33 7.18
C THR A 98 0.92 -3.14 7.53
N THR A 99 0.55 -3.27 8.79
CA THR A 99 -0.81 -3.05 9.27
C THR A 99 -1.24 -1.60 9.07
N ALA A 100 -0.36 -0.64 9.36
CA ALA A 100 -0.63 0.78 9.11
C ALA A 100 -0.85 1.08 7.63
N PHE A 101 -0.03 0.51 6.75
CA PHE A 101 -0.21 0.61 5.30
C PHE A 101 -1.55 0.01 4.85
N PHE A 102 -1.89 -1.18 5.34
CA PHE A 102 -3.12 -1.86 4.97
C PHE A 102 -4.37 -1.12 5.48
N ALA A 103 -4.29 -0.49 6.64
CA ALA A 103 -5.39 0.31 7.20
C ALA A 103 -5.80 1.46 6.28
N ILE A 104 -4.85 2.06 5.57
CA ILE A 104 -5.13 3.12 4.59
C ILE A 104 -5.90 2.58 3.39
N GLN A 105 -5.56 1.38 2.92
CA GLN A 105 -6.31 0.71 1.85
C GLN A 105 -7.74 0.41 2.30
N LEU A 106 -7.93 -0.07 3.51
CA LEU A 106 -9.26 -0.30 4.09
C LEU A 106 -10.09 0.98 4.17
N GLY A 107 -9.46 2.12 4.47
CA GLY A 107 -10.12 3.43 4.48
C GLY A 107 -10.49 3.93 3.08
N ALA A 108 -9.70 3.61 2.07
CA ALA A 108 -9.95 4.02 0.68
C ALA A 108 -11.06 3.20 0.01
N ASP A 109 -11.20 1.93 0.34
CA ASP A 109 -12.16 1.02 -0.31
C ASP A 109 -13.63 1.52 -0.26
N PRO A 110 -14.18 1.97 0.88
CA PRO A 110 -15.53 2.53 0.92
C PRO A 110 -15.70 3.77 0.04
N LEU A 111 -14.67 4.60 -0.06
CA LEU A 111 -14.70 5.79 -0.91
C LEU A 111 -14.72 5.40 -2.38
N ILE A 112 -13.88 4.44 -2.78
CA ILE A 112 -13.82 3.95 -4.17
C ILE A 112 -15.16 3.33 -4.61
N VAL A 113 -15.83 2.63 -3.69
CA VAL A 113 -17.08 1.90 -4.00
C VAL A 113 -18.32 2.79 -3.88
N GLY A 114 -18.35 3.69 -2.93
CA GLY A 114 -19.56 4.37 -2.48
C GLY A 114 -19.60 5.89 -2.64
N ALA A 115 -18.48 6.53 -2.94
CA ALA A 115 -18.44 7.97 -3.12
C ALA A 115 -19.11 8.37 -4.45
N THR A 116 -19.77 9.54 -4.45
CA THR A 116 -20.25 10.20 -5.66
C THR A 116 -19.13 11.04 -6.28
N GLU A 117 -19.14 11.19 -7.60
CA GLU A 117 -18.23 12.10 -8.31
C GLU A 117 -18.49 13.57 -7.95
#